data_a7e69e8f08d1827c67cb167631510139
#
_entry.id   a7e69e8f08d1827c67cb167631510139
#
_cell.length_a   1.000
_cell.length_b   1.000
_cell.length_c   1.000
_cell.angle_alpha   90.00
_cell.angle_beta   90.00
_cell.angle_gamma   90.00
#
_symmetry.space_group_name_H-M   'P 1'
#
loop_
_entity.id
_entity.type
_entity.pdbx_description
1 polymer ?
#
loop_
_entity_poly.entity_id
_entity_poly.type
_entity_poly.pdbx_seq_one_letter_code
_entity_poly.pdbx_strand_id
1 'polypeptide(L)'
;MGFKTSLSNLGSSNGGNKQSSRSSAIFGRVVDIILDEEHPEYKNKGGGLSINGVFYKTLGANQKEVNPNLLPFALQSSAHIKIIPIIGEIVEIKQMPNLSTTSSEKASQKYYTGIVNTWNNANSGAYPDLVNNPDLDITSGGNFKELSKVNPIRSTPGDVQIEGRQGQSIRFTGGKGSSNPWIDDENIGSPVTIISNGQSDTEEGFSTLGESIDEDNCSIYLVSNHQIPLTPASEKRESCDEEPEKSDQFKGSQILLNAGRIYLNAKESDIQLSSTKSIGLNTEGSINIDGSSYLCLDAPILYLGSKARTSPSSNREAVLLGNQTEGFLQNILILLEGMAKDMASAKTIKGHPIPSLNKRGMQA
;
A
#
# COMPACT_ATOMS: atom_id res chain seq x y z
N MET A 1 -9.44 26.88 -34.00
CA MET A 1 -8.97 28.27 -34.00
C MET A 1 -7.56 28.29 -33.42
N GLY A 2 -6.55 28.41 -34.28
CA GLY A 2 -5.15 28.39 -33.85
C GLY A 2 -4.68 29.82 -33.59
N PHE A 3 -4.14 30.07 -32.43
CA PHE A 3 -3.44 31.34 -32.13
C PHE A 3 -2.05 31.30 -32.76
N LYS A 4 -1.86 32.08 -33.80
CA LYS A 4 -0.53 32.48 -34.30
C LYS A 4 -0.07 33.70 -33.50
N THR A 5 0.82 33.52 -32.56
CA THR A 5 1.59 34.63 -31.97
C THR A 5 2.85 34.87 -32.81
N SER A 6 2.88 35.98 -33.55
CA SER A 6 4.06 36.43 -34.26
C SER A 6 5.05 37.04 -33.25
N LEU A 7 6.18 36.40 -33.08
CA LEU A 7 7.38 36.97 -32.41
C LEU A 7 8.19 37.80 -33.43
N SER A 8 7.72 38.99 -33.72
CA SER A 8 8.53 39.98 -34.40
C SER A 8 8.37 41.32 -33.69
N ASN A 9 9.32 41.64 -32.82
CA ASN A 9 9.86 42.95 -32.48
C ASN A 9 10.55 42.90 -31.11
N LEU A 10 11.79 42.42 -31.12
CA LEU A 10 12.73 42.77 -30.08
C LEU A 10 13.81 43.60 -30.75
N GLY A 11 13.62 44.91 -30.64
CA GLY A 11 14.55 45.91 -31.16
C GLY A 11 15.93 45.76 -30.54
N SER A 12 16.93 45.90 -31.39
CA SER A 12 18.33 46.06 -31.01
C SER A 12 18.51 47.32 -30.17
N SER A 13 18.82 47.19 -28.90
CA SER A 13 19.47 48.25 -28.12
C SER A 13 20.90 47.82 -27.83
N ASN A 14 21.82 48.51 -28.48
CA ASN A 14 23.25 48.57 -28.13
C ASN A 14 23.40 48.96 -26.66
N GLY A 15 24.19 48.24 -25.94
CA GLY A 15 24.69 48.75 -24.65
C GLY A 15 25.03 47.67 -23.64
N GLY A 16 26.29 47.35 -23.54
CA GLY A 16 26.89 46.79 -22.34
C GLY A 16 26.84 45.26 -22.25
N ASN A 17 28.00 44.65 -22.35
CA ASN A 17 28.28 43.25 -21.97
C ASN A 17 27.84 42.98 -20.54
N LYS A 18 26.56 42.77 -20.31
CA LYS A 18 26.09 42.00 -19.17
C LYS A 18 26.27 40.54 -19.57
N GLN A 19 27.44 40.00 -19.26
CA GLN A 19 27.59 38.56 -19.10
C GLN A 19 26.46 38.11 -18.18
N SER A 20 25.36 37.62 -18.76
CA SER A 20 24.38 36.83 -17.99
C SER A 20 25.20 35.68 -17.41
N SER A 21 25.46 35.73 -16.11
CA SER A 21 26.02 34.61 -15.40
C SER A 21 25.05 33.44 -15.60
N ARG A 22 25.29 32.65 -16.66
CA ARG A 22 24.73 31.33 -16.74
C ARG A 22 25.19 30.67 -15.46
N SER A 23 24.30 30.48 -14.50
CA SER A 23 24.58 29.63 -13.34
C SER A 23 24.85 28.25 -13.92
N SER A 24 26.12 27.96 -14.18
CA SER A 24 26.51 26.61 -14.57
C SER A 24 26.14 25.69 -13.41
N ALA A 25 25.34 24.69 -13.70
CA ALA A 25 25.02 23.65 -12.72
C ALA A 25 26.35 23.07 -12.25
N ILE A 26 26.54 23.01 -10.93
CA ILE A 26 27.71 22.41 -10.31
C ILE A 26 27.27 21.00 -9.91
N PHE A 27 28.06 20.01 -10.22
CA PHE A 27 27.83 18.64 -9.79
C PHE A 27 28.80 18.30 -8.66
N GLY A 28 28.29 17.70 -7.60
CA GLY A 28 29.06 17.29 -6.44
C GLY A 28 28.87 15.83 -6.12
N ARG A 29 29.98 15.13 -5.85
CA ARG A 29 29.93 13.76 -5.31
C ARG A 29 29.77 13.84 -3.82
N VAL A 30 28.75 13.18 -3.28
CA VAL A 30 28.45 13.12 -1.86
C VAL A 30 29.55 12.36 -1.12
N VAL A 31 30.07 12.94 -0.06
CA VAL A 31 31.10 12.37 0.80
C VAL A 31 30.55 12.04 2.17
N ASP A 32 29.65 12.90 2.69
CA ASP A 32 29.05 12.75 3.99
C ASP A 32 27.70 13.45 4.07
N ILE A 33 26.85 13.06 5.00
CA ILE A 33 25.46 13.55 5.10
C ILE A 33 25.12 13.76 6.57
N ILE A 34 24.55 14.89 6.92
CA ILE A 34 24.01 15.13 8.25
C ILE A 34 22.62 14.51 8.33
N LEU A 35 22.49 13.33 8.92
CA LEU A 35 21.19 12.63 9.03
C LEU A 35 20.48 12.95 10.35
N ASP A 36 21.22 13.24 11.42
CA ASP A 36 20.69 13.47 12.75
C ASP A 36 21.51 14.50 13.55
N GLU A 37 21.14 14.68 14.79
CA GLU A 37 21.72 15.65 15.74
C GLU A 37 23.07 15.20 16.31
N GLU A 38 23.41 13.93 16.18
CA GLU A 38 24.65 13.34 16.69
C GLU A 38 25.83 13.59 15.75
N HIS A 39 25.56 14.00 14.53
CA HIS A 39 26.59 14.28 13.53
C HIS A 39 27.55 15.40 14.02
N PRO A 40 28.88 15.21 13.93
CA PRO A 40 29.87 16.17 14.47
C PRO A 40 29.69 17.59 13.98
N GLU A 41 29.30 17.75 12.72
CA GLU A 41 29.14 19.07 12.08
C GLU A 41 27.72 19.65 12.20
N TYR A 42 26.78 18.94 12.84
CA TYR A 42 25.38 19.37 12.96
C TYR A 42 25.25 20.80 13.49
N LYS A 43 25.88 21.11 14.61
CA LYS A 43 25.83 22.45 15.24
C LYS A 43 26.52 23.52 14.38
N ASN A 44 27.64 23.18 13.75
CA ASN A 44 28.44 24.09 12.94
C ASN A 44 27.75 24.47 11.62
N LYS A 45 26.86 23.63 11.09
CA LYS A 45 26.16 23.86 9.82
C LYS A 45 24.73 24.40 9.98
N GLY A 46 24.32 24.78 11.21
CA GLY A 46 23.05 25.45 11.44
C GLY A 46 22.01 24.60 12.19
N GLY A 47 22.42 23.52 12.84
CA GLY A 47 21.54 22.66 13.65
C GLY A 47 20.45 22.03 12.79
N GLY A 48 19.19 22.14 13.23
CA GLY A 48 18.05 21.51 12.54
C GLY A 48 17.92 21.85 11.04
N LEU A 49 18.44 23.00 10.59
CA LEU A 49 18.45 23.36 9.19
C LEU A 49 19.44 22.55 8.35
N SER A 50 20.47 21.98 8.98
CA SER A 50 21.50 21.20 8.29
C SER A 50 21.10 19.74 8.06
N ILE A 51 20.03 19.25 8.66
CA ILE A 51 19.57 17.87 8.49
C ILE A 51 19.27 17.60 7.02
N ASN A 52 19.74 16.46 6.53
CA ASN A 52 19.77 16.04 5.12
C ASN A 52 20.71 16.87 4.25
N GLY A 53 21.49 17.76 4.82
CA GLY A 53 22.55 18.47 4.09
C GLY A 53 23.73 17.57 3.77
N VAL A 54 24.40 17.82 2.67
CA VAL A 54 25.46 16.98 2.15
C VAL A 54 26.79 17.70 2.08
N PHE A 55 27.86 17.02 2.49
CA PHE A 55 29.23 17.39 2.17
C PHE A 55 29.60 16.75 0.84
N TYR A 56 30.26 17.49 -0.04
CA TYR A 56 30.52 16.99 -1.40
C TYR A 56 31.88 17.41 -1.93
N LYS A 57 32.40 16.63 -2.88
CA LYS A 57 33.52 16.99 -3.74
C LYS A 57 32.97 17.47 -5.09
N THR A 58 33.36 18.65 -5.54
CA THR A 58 32.93 19.18 -6.86
C THR A 58 33.54 18.37 -7.99
N LEU A 59 32.73 17.92 -8.94
CA LEU A 59 33.22 17.21 -10.13
C LEU A 59 33.89 18.16 -11.11
N GLY A 60 34.97 17.68 -11.76
CA GLY A 60 35.68 18.45 -12.77
C GLY A 60 36.63 19.50 -12.22
N ALA A 61 36.73 19.70 -10.91
CA ALA A 61 37.77 20.52 -10.32
C ALA A 61 39.06 19.70 -10.16
N ASN A 62 40.22 20.25 -10.59
CA ASN A 62 41.53 19.67 -10.27
C ASN A 62 41.74 19.75 -8.74
N GLN A 63 41.16 18.83 -8.00
CA GLN A 63 41.29 18.80 -6.55
C GLN A 63 42.58 18.01 -6.18
N LYS A 64 43.64 18.73 -5.95
CA LYS A 64 44.66 18.29 -5.02
C LYS A 64 43.95 18.09 -3.67
N GLU A 65 44.31 17.02 -2.94
CA GLU A 65 43.75 16.59 -1.67
C GLU A 65 43.04 17.70 -0.87
N VAL A 66 41.73 17.74 -0.93
CA VAL A 66 40.96 18.69 -0.12
C VAL A 66 40.91 18.14 1.30
N ASN A 67 41.38 18.94 2.23
CA ASN A 67 41.22 18.63 3.65
C ASN A 67 39.74 18.27 3.94
N PRO A 68 39.41 17.11 4.48
CA PRO A 68 38.03 16.69 4.75
C PRO A 68 37.21 17.72 5.53
N ASN A 69 37.89 18.51 6.40
CA ASN A 69 37.25 19.56 7.21
C ASN A 69 36.86 20.81 6.38
N LEU A 70 37.28 20.91 5.12
CA LEU A 70 36.99 22.04 4.24
C LEU A 70 36.06 21.69 3.10
N LEU A 71 35.40 20.54 3.16
CA LEU A 71 34.44 20.14 2.13
C LEU A 71 33.28 21.16 2.01
N PRO A 72 32.90 21.55 0.79
CA PRO A 72 31.73 22.36 0.58
C PRO A 72 30.48 21.62 1.05
N PHE A 73 29.52 22.39 1.57
CA PHE A 73 28.26 21.89 2.12
C PHE A 73 27.08 22.46 1.32
N ALA A 74 26.07 21.64 1.10
CA ALA A 74 24.82 22.04 0.46
C ALA A 74 23.61 21.52 1.23
N LEU A 75 22.63 22.37 1.44
CA LEU A 75 21.34 22.02 2.03
C LEU A 75 20.43 21.32 1.02
N GLN A 76 19.44 20.63 1.48
CA GLN A 76 18.38 20.10 0.62
C GLN A 76 17.48 21.25 0.12
N SER A 77 17.20 21.29 -1.18
CA SER A 77 16.39 22.36 -1.77
C SER A 77 14.88 22.19 -1.54
N SER A 78 14.41 20.97 -1.47
CA SER A 78 12.98 20.66 -1.28
C SER A 78 12.66 20.40 0.17
N ALA A 79 11.66 21.10 0.71
CA ALA A 79 11.21 20.92 2.08
C ALA A 79 10.27 19.72 2.24
N HIS A 80 9.49 19.40 1.21
CA HIS A 80 8.40 18.43 1.29
C HIS A 80 8.70 17.10 0.60
N ILE A 81 9.38 17.13 -0.55
CA ILE A 81 9.81 15.91 -1.25
C ILE A 81 11.30 15.73 -0.98
N LYS A 82 11.63 14.77 -0.15
CA LYS A 82 13.01 14.53 0.30
C LYS A 82 13.55 13.29 -0.39
N ILE A 83 14.51 13.49 -1.28
CA ILE A 83 15.29 12.41 -1.90
C ILE A 83 16.68 12.50 -1.29
N ILE A 84 16.99 11.59 -0.38
CA ILE A 84 18.26 11.58 0.32
C ILE A 84 19.27 10.77 -0.51
N PRO A 85 20.39 11.38 -0.91
CA PRO A 85 21.42 10.64 -1.63
C PRO A 85 22.12 9.64 -0.69
N ILE A 86 22.80 8.69 -1.27
CA ILE A 86 23.79 7.89 -0.55
C ILE A 86 25.19 8.43 -0.79
N ILE A 87 26.13 8.10 0.11
CA ILE A 87 27.53 8.50 -0.04
C ILE A 87 28.07 7.92 -1.36
N GLY A 88 28.80 8.75 -2.11
CA GLY A 88 29.32 8.40 -3.42
C GLY A 88 28.43 8.83 -4.61
N GLU A 89 27.17 9.12 -4.39
CA GLU A 89 26.29 9.62 -5.45
C GLU A 89 26.62 11.06 -5.88
N ILE A 90 26.16 11.39 -7.07
CA ILE A 90 26.34 12.72 -7.63
C ILE A 90 25.03 13.48 -7.51
N VAL A 91 25.12 14.69 -6.99
CA VAL A 91 24.00 15.62 -6.85
C VAL A 91 24.22 16.89 -7.64
N GLU A 92 23.16 17.45 -8.18
CA GLU A 92 23.17 18.76 -8.79
C GLU A 92 23.13 19.82 -7.69
N ILE A 93 24.07 20.77 -7.71
CA ILE A 93 24.20 21.85 -6.73
C ILE A 93 23.83 23.17 -7.38
N LYS A 94 22.93 23.90 -6.77
CA LYS A 94 22.53 25.26 -7.14
C LYS A 94 22.85 26.24 -6.04
N GLN A 95 23.30 27.41 -6.43
CA GLN A 95 23.51 28.53 -5.53
C GLN A 95 22.26 29.40 -5.56
N MET A 96 21.65 29.61 -4.41
CA MET A 96 20.44 30.41 -4.25
C MET A 96 20.67 31.51 -3.22
N PRO A 97 19.96 32.64 -3.33
CA PRO A 97 20.00 33.66 -2.27
C PRO A 97 19.54 33.09 -0.95
N ASN A 98 20.25 33.41 0.11
CA ASN A 98 19.78 33.09 1.46
C ASN A 98 18.74 34.16 1.88
N LEU A 99 17.48 33.77 1.90
CA LEU A 99 16.37 34.67 2.24
C LEU A 99 16.23 34.93 3.74
N SER A 100 16.98 34.23 4.57
CA SER A 100 16.91 34.38 6.04
C SER A 100 17.83 35.46 6.59
N THR A 101 18.72 36.04 5.76
CA THR A 101 19.63 37.10 6.20
C THR A 101 19.02 38.47 5.92
N THR A 102 18.81 39.24 6.97
CA THR A 102 18.39 40.66 6.92
C THR A 102 19.54 41.61 6.58
N SER A 103 20.75 41.12 6.41
CA SER A 103 21.92 41.90 6.03
C SER A 103 21.98 42.12 4.53
N SER A 104 22.40 43.31 4.13
CA SER A 104 22.59 43.74 2.72
C SER A 104 23.67 42.94 1.95
N GLU A 105 24.39 42.07 2.61
CA GLU A 105 25.29 41.12 1.97
C GLU A 105 24.48 39.98 1.37
N LYS A 106 24.64 39.80 0.08
CA LYS A 106 24.05 38.67 -0.69
C LYS A 106 24.68 37.34 -0.25
N ALA A 107 24.40 36.92 0.95
CA ALA A 107 24.81 35.61 1.39
C ALA A 107 24.10 34.56 0.51
N SER A 108 24.87 33.86 -0.28
CA SER A 108 24.34 32.77 -1.12
C SER A 108 24.52 31.47 -0.41
N GLN A 109 23.46 30.69 -0.40
CA GLN A 109 23.44 29.35 0.16
C GLN A 109 23.45 28.33 -0.98
N LYS A 110 24.17 27.25 -0.80
CA LYS A 110 24.18 26.13 -1.74
C LYS A 110 23.11 25.11 -1.36
N TYR A 111 22.40 24.65 -2.37
CA TYR A 111 21.37 23.64 -2.24
C TYR A 111 21.58 22.55 -3.28
N TYR A 112 21.38 21.29 -2.90
CA TYR A 112 21.25 20.21 -3.87
C TYR A 112 19.80 20.04 -4.28
N THR A 113 19.57 19.82 -5.58
CA THR A 113 18.22 19.77 -6.17
C THR A 113 17.78 18.38 -6.58
N GLY A 114 18.69 17.46 -6.76
CA GLY A 114 18.39 16.09 -7.15
C GLY A 114 19.65 15.24 -7.29
N ILE A 115 19.42 13.94 -7.38
CA ILE A 115 20.46 12.95 -7.64
C ILE A 115 20.57 12.81 -9.16
N VAL A 116 21.80 12.81 -9.65
CA VAL A 116 22.11 12.61 -11.06
C VAL A 116 22.63 11.19 -11.25
N ASN A 117 21.90 10.41 -12.02
CA ASN A 117 22.34 9.05 -12.34
C ASN A 117 23.48 9.09 -13.36
N THR A 118 24.72 9.07 -12.89
CA THR A 118 25.93 9.13 -13.73
C THR A 118 26.78 7.85 -13.67
N TRP A 119 26.24 6.79 -13.08
CA TRP A 119 26.98 5.54 -12.83
C TRP A 119 27.00 4.59 -14.02
N ASN A 120 26.53 4.98 -15.20
CA ASN A 120 26.23 4.09 -16.32
C ASN A 120 25.30 2.93 -15.92
N ASN A 121 24.48 3.17 -14.93
CA ASN A 121 23.54 2.21 -14.37
C ASN A 121 22.14 2.73 -14.61
N ALA A 122 21.33 1.95 -15.29
CA ALA A 122 19.94 2.30 -15.59
C ALA A 122 19.00 2.05 -14.42
N ASN A 123 19.48 1.39 -13.35
CA ASN A 123 18.67 0.97 -12.22
C ASN A 123 18.88 1.92 -11.03
N SER A 124 17.80 2.55 -10.56
CA SER A 124 17.79 3.38 -9.34
C SER A 124 18.06 2.59 -8.06
N GLY A 125 17.91 1.27 -8.09
CA GLY A 125 18.19 0.34 -7.00
C GLY A 125 19.68 0.00 -6.81
N ALA A 126 20.59 0.62 -7.55
CA ALA A 126 22.02 0.36 -7.40
C ALA A 126 22.61 0.94 -6.10
N TYR A 127 23.45 0.16 -5.43
CA TYR A 127 24.15 0.51 -4.20
C TYR A 127 25.65 0.29 -4.34
N PRO A 128 26.48 0.97 -3.52
CA PRO A 128 27.92 0.66 -3.45
C PRO A 128 28.15 -0.82 -3.12
N ASP A 129 29.01 -1.50 -3.88
CA ASP A 129 29.34 -2.92 -3.66
C ASP A 129 30.34 -3.09 -2.49
N LEU A 130 29.92 -2.77 -1.28
CA LEU A 130 30.71 -2.88 -0.07
C LEU A 130 30.82 -4.35 0.43
N VAL A 131 29.93 -5.24 -0.01
CA VAL A 131 29.93 -6.63 0.43
C VAL A 131 31.13 -7.39 -0.16
N ASN A 132 31.41 -7.18 -1.46
CA ASN A 132 32.51 -7.81 -2.14
C ASN A 132 33.82 -7.00 -2.08
N ASN A 133 33.71 -5.73 -1.75
CA ASN A 133 34.85 -4.80 -1.65
C ASN A 133 34.66 -3.83 -0.48
N PRO A 134 34.88 -4.27 0.77
CA PRO A 134 34.68 -3.46 1.97
C PRO A 134 35.60 -2.24 2.04
N ASP A 135 36.75 -2.28 1.35
CA ASP A 135 37.72 -1.17 1.30
C ASP A 135 37.42 -0.21 0.11
N LEU A 136 36.29 -0.37 -0.56
CA LEU A 136 35.92 0.47 -1.68
C LEU A 136 35.79 1.93 -1.27
N ASP A 137 36.63 2.81 -1.85
CA ASP A 137 36.47 4.24 -1.69
C ASP A 137 35.28 4.76 -2.51
N ILE A 138 34.09 4.69 -1.92
CA ILE A 138 32.85 5.18 -2.52
C ILE A 138 32.87 6.69 -2.78
N THR A 139 33.75 7.43 -2.09
CA THR A 139 33.86 8.88 -2.26
C THR A 139 34.65 9.28 -3.50
N SER A 140 35.48 8.40 -4.03
CA SER A 140 36.24 8.61 -5.27
C SER A 140 35.57 8.08 -6.52
N GLY A 141 34.39 7.46 -6.40
CA GLY A 141 33.61 6.99 -7.51
C GLY A 141 33.68 5.48 -7.72
N GLY A 142 33.61 4.75 -6.64
CA GLY A 142 33.52 3.31 -6.66
C GLY A 142 32.33 2.78 -7.49
N ASN A 143 32.34 1.49 -7.74
CA ASN A 143 31.31 0.82 -8.51
C ASN A 143 30.02 0.69 -7.67
N PHE A 144 28.91 0.92 -8.32
CA PHE A 144 27.60 0.65 -7.81
C PHE A 144 27.09 -0.64 -8.46
N LYS A 145 26.55 -1.51 -7.64
CA LYS A 145 25.99 -2.79 -8.08
C LYS A 145 24.48 -2.72 -8.03
N GLU A 146 23.86 -3.19 -9.08
CA GLU A 146 22.40 -3.32 -9.13
C GLU A 146 21.93 -4.37 -8.12
N LEU A 147 20.80 -4.09 -7.50
CA LEU A 147 20.06 -5.12 -6.77
C LEU A 147 19.42 -6.03 -7.80
N SER A 148 19.80 -7.29 -7.82
CA SER A 148 19.42 -8.26 -8.87
C SER A 148 17.91 -8.50 -9.01
N LYS A 149 17.14 -8.12 -7.99
CA LYS A 149 15.69 -8.30 -7.93
C LYS A 149 14.91 -6.98 -8.02
N VAL A 150 15.57 -5.87 -8.33
CA VAL A 150 14.94 -4.57 -8.46
C VAL A 150 15.18 -4.04 -9.86
N ASN A 151 14.13 -3.91 -10.62
CA ASN A 151 14.15 -3.37 -11.96
C ASN A 151 13.26 -2.11 -12.06
N PRO A 152 13.59 -1.15 -12.92
CA PRO A 152 12.76 0.03 -13.11
C PRO A 152 11.41 -0.36 -13.74
N ILE A 153 10.38 0.34 -13.32
CA ILE A 153 9.04 0.15 -13.86
C ILE A 153 8.97 0.70 -15.28
N ARG A 154 8.36 -0.06 -16.17
CA ARG A 154 8.15 0.34 -17.55
C ARG A 154 7.11 1.45 -17.64
N SER A 155 7.55 2.63 -18.02
CA SER A 155 6.69 3.80 -18.14
C SER A 155 5.80 3.74 -19.38
N THR A 156 4.63 4.35 -19.28
CA THR A 156 3.78 4.70 -20.42
C THR A 156 3.80 6.23 -20.59
N PRO A 157 3.81 6.77 -21.82
CA PRO A 157 3.79 8.21 -22.02
C PRO A 157 2.65 8.91 -21.27
N GLY A 158 3.00 9.89 -20.45
CA GLY A 158 2.06 10.61 -19.57
C GLY A 158 2.00 10.12 -18.13
N ASP A 159 2.70 9.05 -17.79
CA ASP A 159 2.80 8.58 -16.42
C ASP A 159 3.57 9.54 -15.51
N VAL A 160 3.20 9.54 -14.24
CA VAL A 160 4.01 10.09 -13.15
C VAL A 160 4.40 8.93 -12.23
N GLN A 161 5.69 8.70 -12.09
CA GLN A 161 6.23 7.59 -11.30
C GLN A 161 7.19 8.10 -10.23
N ILE A 162 7.07 7.53 -9.04
CA ILE A 162 8.02 7.70 -7.93
C ILE A 162 8.49 6.31 -7.56
N GLU A 163 9.75 6.01 -7.81
CA GLU A 163 10.34 4.71 -7.55
C GLU A 163 11.34 4.78 -6.39
N GLY A 164 11.20 3.86 -5.47
CA GLY A 164 12.17 3.66 -4.40
C GLY A 164 13.28 2.70 -4.82
N ARG A 165 14.41 2.76 -4.12
CA ARG A 165 15.62 1.96 -4.44
C ARG A 165 15.48 0.46 -4.21
N GLN A 166 14.41 0.03 -3.52
CA GLN A 166 14.20 -1.37 -3.13
C GLN A 166 12.91 -1.95 -3.74
N GLY A 167 12.47 -1.40 -4.89
CA GLY A 167 11.30 -1.89 -5.61
C GLY A 167 9.96 -1.39 -5.08
N GLN A 168 9.96 -0.29 -4.32
CA GLN A 168 8.73 0.41 -3.98
C GLN A 168 8.36 1.40 -5.09
N SER A 169 7.07 1.58 -5.34
CA SER A 169 6.61 2.56 -6.32
C SER A 169 5.28 3.21 -5.94
N ILE A 170 5.11 4.43 -6.45
CA ILE A 170 3.81 5.08 -6.57
C ILE A 170 3.70 5.55 -8.01
N ARG A 171 2.65 5.13 -8.72
CA ARG A 171 2.44 5.45 -10.12
C ARG A 171 1.05 5.99 -10.37
N PHE A 172 0.98 7.07 -11.11
CA PHE A 172 -0.25 7.62 -11.68
C PHE A 172 -0.22 7.39 -13.18
N THR A 173 -1.20 6.66 -13.68
CA THR A 173 -1.27 6.24 -15.07
C THR A 173 -2.72 6.24 -15.57
N GLY A 174 -2.93 5.93 -16.80
CA GLY A 174 -4.21 5.83 -17.50
C GLY A 174 -3.99 5.52 -18.98
N GLY A 175 -2.71 5.43 -19.35
CA GLY A 175 -2.30 5.10 -20.71
C GLY A 175 -2.17 3.60 -20.94
N LYS A 176 -2.59 3.14 -22.12
CA LYS A 176 -2.37 1.77 -22.56
C LYS A 176 -0.91 1.56 -22.94
N GLY A 177 -0.31 0.51 -22.42
CA GLY A 177 1.07 0.14 -22.71
C GLY A 177 1.34 -1.30 -22.30
N SER A 178 2.55 -1.76 -22.58
CA SER A 178 2.98 -3.11 -22.21
C SER A 178 3.10 -3.32 -20.69
N SER A 179 3.14 -2.24 -19.91
CA SER A 179 3.06 -2.28 -18.44
C SER A 179 1.63 -2.38 -17.92
N ASN A 180 0.65 -1.98 -18.73
CA ASN A 180 -0.76 -1.98 -18.36
C ASN A 180 -1.58 -2.67 -19.46
N PRO A 181 -1.36 -3.98 -19.72
CA PRO A 181 -2.05 -4.69 -20.80
C PRO A 181 -3.57 -4.82 -20.56
N TRP A 182 -4.00 -4.65 -19.31
CA TRP A 182 -5.39 -4.70 -18.89
C TRP A 182 -6.17 -3.39 -19.16
N ILE A 183 -5.50 -2.30 -19.59
CA ILE A 183 -6.18 -1.09 -20.05
C ILE A 183 -6.70 -1.34 -21.47
N ASP A 184 -8.01 -1.37 -21.64
CA ASP A 184 -8.65 -1.50 -22.93
C ASP A 184 -8.72 -0.16 -23.70
N ASP A 185 -9.01 -0.24 -25.01
CA ASP A 185 -9.03 0.94 -25.88
C ASP A 185 -10.20 1.88 -25.58
N GLU A 186 -11.29 1.37 -25.00
CA GLU A 186 -12.49 2.16 -24.66
C GLU A 186 -12.28 3.04 -23.44
N ASN A 187 -11.39 2.62 -22.55
CA ASN A 187 -11.14 3.27 -21.25
C ASN A 187 -9.78 3.98 -21.15
N ILE A 188 -9.06 4.15 -22.28
CA ILE A 188 -7.82 4.92 -22.30
C ILE A 188 -8.04 6.32 -21.71
N GLY A 189 -7.17 6.72 -20.77
CA GLY A 189 -7.27 7.99 -20.05
C GLY A 189 -8.09 7.93 -18.77
N SER A 190 -8.76 6.82 -18.46
CA SER A 190 -9.35 6.62 -17.14
C SER A 190 -8.26 6.50 -16.07
N PRO A 191 -8.34 7.28 -14.97
CA PRO A 191 -7.25 7.36 -14.01
C PRO A 191 -7.04 6.06 -13.24
N VAL A 192 -5.77 5.73 -13.06
CA VAL A 192 -5.30 4.63 -12.24
C VAL A 192 -4.19 5.12 -11.33
N THR A 193 -4.24 4.75 -10.07
CA THR A 193 -3.14 4.93 -9.12
C THR A 193 -2.73 3.57 -8.58
N ILE A 194 -1.45 3.26 -8.68
CA ILE A 194 -0.87 2.02 -8.17
C ILE A 194 0.16 2.39 -7.09
N ILE A 195 0.05 1.74 -5.94
CA ILE A 195 1.07 1.77 -4.89
C ILE A 195 1.55 0.33 -4.74
N SER A 196 2.80 0.07 -5.05
CA SER A 196 3.39 -1.26 -4.96
C SER A 196 4.59 -1.29 -4.04
N ASN A 197 4.81 -2.39 -3.36
CA ASN A 197 5.96 -2.62 -2.49
C ASN A 197 6.49 -4.03 -2.70
N GLY A 198 7.69 -4.10 -3.28
CA GLY A 198 8.30 -5.35 -3.72
C GLY A 198 7.76 -5.77 -5.09
N GLN A 199 8.69 -6.08 -5.96
CA GLN A 199 8.43 -6.48 -7.34
C GLN A 199 8.36 -8.00 -7.45
N SER A 200 7.72 -8.49 -8.50
CA SER A 200 7.79 -9.90 -8.89
C SER A 200 9.22 -10.35 -9.09
N ASP A 201 9.51 -11.62 -8.80
CA ASP A 201 10.82 -12.21 -9.08
C ASP A 201 11.09 -12.17 -10.58
N THR A 202 12.18 -11.51 -10.97
CA THR A 202 12.63 -11.43 -12.37
C THR A 202 13.80 -12.33 -12.62
N GLU A 203 13.98 -12.72 -13.89
CA GLU A 203 15.19 -13.37 -14.36
C GLU A 203 16.42 -12.46 -14.15
N GLU A 204 17.60 -13.05 -14.04
CA GLU A 204 18.83 -12.29 -13.91
C GLU A 204 19.05 -11.38 -15.13
N GLY A 205 19.36 -10.13 -14.88
CA GLY A 205 19.65 -9.13 -15.89
C GLY A 205 18.75 -7.93 -15.83
N PHE A 206 19.15 -6.85 -16.51
CA PHE A 206 18.36 -5.64 -16.61
C PHE A 206 17.16 -5.84 -17.52
N SER A 207 15.97 -5.61 -16.97
CA SER A 207 14.73 -5.49 -17.74
C SER A 207 13.83 -4.41 -17.11
N THR A 208 12.86 -3.93 -17.86
CA THR A 208 11.81 -3.09 -17.29
C THR A 208 10.60 -3.95 -16.96
N LEU A 209 9.98 -3.71 -15.80
CA LEU A 209 8.83 -4.47 -15.31
C LEU A 209 7.52 -3.73 -15.52
N GLY A 210 6.43 -4.50 -15.73
CA GLY A 210 5.07 -4.03 -15.47
C GLY A 210 4.69 -4.43 -14.05
N GLU A 211 3.90 -3.62 -13.39
CA GLU A 211 3.32 -3.98 -12.10
C GLU A 211 2.28 -5.09 -12.29
N SER A 212 2.31 -6.07 -11.40
CA SER A 212 1.38 -7.20 -11.41
C SER A 212 0.75 -7.35 -10.03
N ILE A 213 -0.57 -7.20 -9.96
CA ILE A 213 -1.29 -7.28 -8.69
C ILE A 213 -1.13 -8.64 -8.01
N ASP A 214 -0.99 -9.71 -8.77
CA ASP A 214 -0.86 -11.07 -8.25
C ASP A 214 0.57 -11.46 -7.89
N GLU A 215 1.57 -10.84 -8.54
CA GLU A 215 2.98 -11.21 -8.41
C GLU A 215 3.76 -10.27 -7.49
N ASP A 216 3.31 -9.02 -7.34
CA ASP A 216 3.90 -8.06 -6.42
C ASP A 216 3.68 -8.50 -4.96
N ASN A 217 4.66 -8.26 -4.08
CA ASN A 217 4.57 -8.68 -2.68
C ASN A 217 3.37 -8.07 -1.94
N CYS A 218 3.09 -6.79 -2.19
CA CYS A 218 1.85 -6.16 -1.78
C CYS A 218 1.56 -4.92 -2.62
N SER A 219 0.28 -4.68 -2.90
CA SER A 219 -0.12 -3.55 -3.73
C SER A 219 -1.51 -3.02 -3.40
N ILE A 220 -1.72 -1.76 -3.76
CA ILE A 220 -2.99 -1.06 -3.70
C ILE A 220 -3.27 -0.48 -5.08
N TYR A 221 -4.38 -0.86 -5.67
CA TYR A 221 -4.85 -0.32 -6.94
C TYR A 221 -6.12 0.52 -6.71
N LEU A 222 -6.09 1.78 -7.10
CA LEU A 222 -7.22 2.67 -7.19
C LEU A 222 -7.55 2.84 -8.66
N VAL A 223 -8.67 2.32 -9.11
CA VAL A 223 -8.96 2.13 -10.54
C VAL A 223 -10.31 2.71 -10.88
N SER A 224 -10.39 3.42 -12.00
CA SER A 224 -11.64 3.87 -12.59
C SER A 224 -11.86 3.15 -13.92
N ASN A 225 -12.96 2.40 -14.02
CA ASN A 225 -13.43 1.75 -15.25
C ASN A 225 -12.50 0.72 -15.91
N HIS A 226 -11.49 0.22 -15.22
CA HIS A 226 -10.61 -0.83 -15.74
C HIS A 226 -10.83 -2.15 -15.02
N GLN A 227 -10.69 -3.23 -15.77
CA GLN A 227 -10.83 -4.60 -15.32
C GLN A 227 -9.45 -5.13 -14.92
N ILE A 228 -9.23 -5.35 -13.62
CA ILE A 228 -7.93 -5.74 -13.09
C ILE A 228 -7.86 -7.25 -12.90
N PRO A 229 -6.85 -7.93 -13.45
CA PRO A 229 -6.71 -9.39 -13.37
C PRO A 229 -6.20 -9.84 -12.00
N LEU A 230 -6.99 -9.63 -10.95
CA LEU A 230 -6.69 -10.15 -9.61
C LEU A 230 -7.27 -11.54 -9.45
N THR A 231 -6.43 -12.48 -9.04
CA THR A 231 -6.82 -13.82 -8.64
C THR A 231 -7.24 -13.84 -7.17
N PRO A 232 -8.52 -14.07 -6.83
CA PRO A 232 -8.96 -14.11 -5.43
C PRO A 232 -8.32 -15.26 -4.66
N ALA A 233 -7.93 -15.03 -3.42
CA ALA A 233 -7.38 -16.06 -2.53
C ALA A 233 -8.41 -17.17 -2.19
N SER A 234 -9.70 -16.92 -2.33
CA SER A 234 -10.77 -17.91 -2.20
C SER A 234 -11.90 -17.60 -3.16
N GLU A 235 -12.39 -18.62 -3.83
CA GLU A 235 -13.55 -18.58 -4.73
C GLU A 235 -14.84 -19.11 -4.07
N LYS A 236 -14.83 -19.43 -2.77
CA LYS A 236 -16.01 -19.90 -2.06
C LYS A 236 -17.06 -18.80 -1.93
N ARG A 237 -18.21 -18.96 -2.58
CA ARG A 237 -19.28 -17.96 -2.63
C ARG A 237 -20.67 -18.57 -2.48
N GLU A 238 -20.76 -19.75 -1.89
CA GLU A 238 -22.00 -20.52 -1.72
C GLU A 238 -23.09 -19.76 -0.92
N SER A 239 -22.68 -18.79 -0.10
CA SER A 239 -23.61 -17.95 0.68
C SER A 239 -24.13 -16.73 -0.07
N CYS A 240 -23.61 -16.40 -1.25
CA CYS A 240 -24.06 -15.25 -2.04
C CYS A 240 -25.37 -15.55 -2.79
N ASP A 241 -26.29 -14.58 -2.87
CA ASP A 241 -27.49 -14.65 -3.73
C ASP A 241 -27.11 -14.63 -5.19
N GLU A 242 -26.34 -13.60 -5.52
CA GLU A 242 -25.74 -13.42 -6.83
C GLU A 242 -24.23 -13.39 -6.60
N GLU A 243 -23.53 -14.13 -7.40
CA GLU A 243 -22.07 -14.11 -7.36
C GLU A 243 -21.56 -12.72 -7.71
N PRO A 244 -20.73 -12.08 -6.88
CA PRO A 244 -20.15 -10.78 -7.22
C PRO A 244 -19.29 -10.92 -8.47
N GLU A 245 -19.35 -9.92 -9.35
CA GLU A 245 -18.44 -9.84 -10.49
C GLU A 245 -16.98 -9.87 -10.02
N LYS A 246 -16.14 -10.60 -10.74
CA LYS A 246 -14.70 -10.61 -10.50
C LYS A 246 -14.09 -9.27 -10.86
N SER A 247 -12.95 -8.94 -10.31
CA SER A 247 -12.25 -7.67 -10.57
C SER A 247 -11.87 -7.46 -12.02
N ASP A 248 -11.64 -8.55 -12.76
CA ASP A 248 -11.36 -8.59 -14.20
C ASP A 248 -12.62 -8.47 -15.10
N GLN A 249 -13.80 -8.43 -14.51
CA GLN A 249 -15.08 -8.30 -15.19
C GLN A 249 -15.86 -7.04 -14.80
N PHE A 250 -15.59 -6.53 -13.59
CA PHE A 250 -16.29 -5.37 -13.05
C PHE A 250 -15.93 -4.08 -13.79
N LYS A 251 -16.94 -3.43 -14.36
CA LYS A 251 -16.82 -2.19 -15.17
C LYS A 251 -17.12 -0.94 -14.35
N GLY A 252 -16.47 -0.76 -13.23
CA GLY A 252 -16.67 0.39 -12.37
C GLY A 252 -15.42 0.75 -11.59
N SER A 253 -15.54 1.75 -10.73
CA SER A 253 -14.43 2.14 -9.87
C SER A 253 -14.18 1.08 -8.80
N GLN A 254 -12.94 0.67 -8.64
CA GLN A 254 -12.53 -0.37 -7.71
C GLN A 254 -11.34 0.09 -6.86
N ILE A 255 -11.30 -0.40 -5.63
CA ILE A 255 -10.10 -0.36 -4.78
C ILE A 255 -9.72 -1.81 -4.50
N LEU A 256 -8.54 -2.20 -4.94
CA LEU A 256 -8.01 -3.54 -4.73
C LEU A 256 -6.82 -3.47 -3.78
N LEU A 257 -6.85 -4.30 -2.75
CA LEU A 257 -5.77 -4.48 -1.79
C LEU A 257 -5.29 -5.93 -1.89
N ASN A 258 -4.06 -6.13 -2.31
CA ASN A 258 -3.47 -7.45 -2.39
C ASN A 258 -2.16 -7.53 -1.61
N ALA A 259 -2.06 -8.49 -0.71
CA ALA A 259 -0.88 -8.70 0.12
C ALA A 259 -0.90 -10.08 0.77
N GLY A 260 0.24 -10.58 1.20
CA GLY A 260 0.31 -11.80 1.99
C GLY A 260 -0.46 -11.75 3.32
N ARG A 261 -0.69 -10.55 3.87
CA ARG A 261 -1.53 -10.32 5.05
C ARG A 261 -2.09 -8.89 5.05
N ILE A 262 -3.38 -8.76 5.33
CA ILE A 262 -4.04 -7.47 5.54
C ILE A 262 -4.49 -7.40 7.00
N TYR A 263 -4.10 -6.35 7.72
CA TYR A 263 -4.48 -6.08 9.10
C TYR A 263 -5.19 -4.73 9.19
N LEU A 264 -6.46 -4.73 9.58
CA LEU A 264 -7.26 -3.52 9.78
C LEU A 264 -7.42 -3.29 11.29
N ASN A 265 -6.95 -2.18 11.80
CA ASN A 265 -7.02 -1.84 13.22
C ASN A 265 -7.48 -0.39 13.40
N ALA A 266 -8.56 -0.20 14.12
CA ALA A 266 -8.99 1.11 14.60
C ALA A 266 -8.55 1.29 16.05
N LYS A 267 -7.69 2.26 16.33
CA LYS A 267 -7.08 2.46 17.66
C LYS A 267 -8.06 3.10 18.66
N GLU A 268 -8.94 3.96 18.19
CA GLU A 268 -9.76 4.81 19.06
C GLU A 268 -11.26 4.72 18.75
N SER A 269 -11.66 4.12 17.63
CA SER A 269 -13.05 4.07 17.21
C SER A 269 -13.33 2.80 16.40
N ASP A 270 -14.35 2.79 15.59
CA ASP A 270 -14.93 1.63 14.93
C ASP A 270 -14.28 1.32 13.58
N ILE A 271 -14.40 0.08 13.15
CA ILE A 271 -14.26 -0.32 11.75
C ILE A 271 -15.67 -0.57 11.21
N GLN A 272 -16.11 0.26 10.26
CA GLN A 272 -17.43 0.15 9.65
C GLN A 272 -17.31 -0.32 8.20
N LEU A 273 -18.04 -1.38 7.86
CA LEU A 273 -18.19 -1.88 6.50
C LEU A 273 -19.63 -1.65 6.06
N SER A 274 -19.84 -0.88 5.00
CA SER A 274 -21.16 -0.54 4.49
C SER A 274 -21.23 -0.77 2.99
N SER A 275 -22.31 -1.39 2.52
CA SER A 275 -22.55 -1.66 1.12
C SER A 275 -24.04 -1.58 0.82
N THR A 276 -24.39 -1.12 -0.38
CA THR A 276 -25.77 -1.09 -0.84
C THR A 276 -26.28 -2.46 -1.31
N LYS A 277 -25.40 -3.37 -1.69
CA LYS A 277 -25.77 -4.69 -2.22
C LYS A 277 -25.46 -5.81 -1.23
N SER A 278 -24.21 -6.04 -0.94
CA SER A 278 -23.80 -7.13 -0.03
C SER A 278 -22.38 -6.92 0.51
N ILE A 279 -22.08 -7.53 1.64
CA ILE A 279 -20.73 -7.68 2.18
C ILE A 279 -20.44 -9.19 2.22
N GLY A 280 -19.43 -9.62 1.46
CA GLY A 280 -19.00 -11.02 1.41
C GLY A 280 -17.72 -11.22 2.21
N LEU A 281 -17.70 -12.23 3.09
CA LEU A 281 -16.51 -12.72 3.77
C LEU A 281 -16.32 -14.17 3.38
N ASN A 282 -15.24 -14.49 2.69
CA ASN A 282 -14.93 -15.84 2.24
C ASN A 282 -13.48 -16.22 2.54
N THR A 283 -13.22 -17.47 2.82
CA THR A 283 -11.91 -18.00 3.16
C THR A 283 -11.85 -19.49 2.88
N GLU A 284 -10.65 -20.00 2.57
CA GLU A 284 -10.40 -21.45 2.54
C GLU A 284 -10.30 -22.06 3.95
N GLY A 285 -10.02 -21.23 4.95
CA GLY A 285 -9.94 -21.63 6.36
C GLY A 285 -11.22 -21.33 7.15
N SER A 286 -11.06 -20.69 8.31
CA SER A 286 -12.14 -20.34 9.22
C SER A 286 -12.34 -18.83 9.34
N ILE A 287 -13.58 -18.43 9.63
CA ILE A 287 -13.94 -17.08 10.03
C ILE A 287 -14.17 -17.10 11.53
N ASN A 288 -13.37 -16.36 12.30
CA ASN A 288 -13.49 -16.22 13.74
C ASN A 288 -14.00 -14.80 14.05
N ILE A 289 -15.02 -14.72 14.90
CA ILE A 289 -15.62 -13.45 15.31
C ILE A 289 -15.71 -13.48 16.85
N ASP A 290 -14.89 -12.66 17.49
CA ASP A 290 -14.83 -12.57 18.95
C ASP A 290 -15.30 -11.20 19.41
N GLY A 291 -16.18 -11.15 20.39
CA GLY A 291 -16.65 -9.92 21.01
C GLY A 291 -16.67 -10.09 22.53
N SER A 292 -16.15 -9.12 23.27
CA SER A 292 -16.11 -9.18 24.73
C SER A 292 -17.48 -9.04 25.39
N SER A 293 -18.46 -8.45 24.71
CA SER A 293 -19.80 -8.19 25.27
C SER A 293 -20.88 -9.02 24.59
N TYR A 294 -21.04 -8.86 23.29
CA TYR A 294 -22.04 -9.60 22.51
C TYR A 294 -21.73 -9.54 21.02
N LEU A 295 -22.30 -10.46 20.26
CA LEU A 295 -22.42 -10.43 18.82
C LEU A 295 -23.86 -10.21 18.44
N CYS A 296 -24.19 -9.13 17.76
CA CYS A 296 -25.52 -8.84 17.26
C CYS A 296 -25.58 -9.15 15.76
N LEU A 297 -26.49 -10.06 15.38
CA LEU A 297 -26.83 -10.35 14.00
C LEU A 297 -28.32 -10.06 13.81
N ASP A 298 -28.61 -8.92 13.16
CA ASP A 298 -29.98 -8.48 12.89
C ASP A 298 -30.29 -8.63 11.41
N ALA A 299 -31.17 -9.56 11.09
CA ALA A 299 -31.65 -9.81 9.74
C ALA A 299 -33.04 -10.46 9.78
N PRO A 300 -33.93 -10.20 8.82
CA PRO A 300 -35.24 -10.88 8.72
C PRO A 300 -35.12 -12.40 8.65
N ILE A 301 -34.06 -12.90 8.04
CA ILE A 301 -33.78 -14.33 7.90
C ILE A 301 -32.29 -14.57 8.13
N LEU A 302 -31.94 -15.48 9.01
CA LEU A 302 -30.59 -15.93 9.29
C LEU A 302 -30.45 -17.41 8.86
N TYR A 303 -29.54 -17.66 7.93
CA TYR A 303 -29.20 -19.01 7.49
C TYR A 303 -27.92 -19.48 8.17
N LEU A 304 -27.97 -20.59 8.87
CA LEU A 304 -26.79 -21.21 9.46
C LEU A 304 -26.64 -22.65 8.94
N GLY A 305 -25.41 -23.05 8.67
CA GLY A 305 -25.06 -24.40 8.24
C GLY A 305 -24.63 -24.50 6.78
N SER A 306 -24.06 -25.67 6.45
CA SER A 306 -23.56 -25.97 5.11
C SER A 306 -24.69 -25.89 4.09
N LYS A 307 -24.52 -25.03 3.08
CA LYS A 307 -25.52 -24.84 2.00
C LYS A 307 -26.92 -24.44 2.49
N ALA A 308 -27.03 -23.85 3.68
CA ALA A 308 -28.32 -23.51 4.30
C ALA A 308 -29.18 -22.65 3.37
N ARG A 309 -28.58 -21.86 2.49
CA ARG A 309 -29.27 -21.01 1.55
C ARG A 309 -29.68 -21.71 0.25
N THR A 310 -28.82 -22.57 -0.29
CA THR A 310 -29.04 -23.28 -1.56
C THR A 310 -29.88 -24.52 -1.40
N SER A 311 -30.09 -24.97 -0.18
CA SER A 311 -30.96 -26.12 0.11
C SER A 311 -32.44 -25.81 -0.15
N PRO A 312 -33.23 -26.75 -0.67
CA PRO A 312 -34.68 -26.61 -0.76
C PRO A 312 -35.31 -26.17 0.55
N SER A 313 -36.36 -25.35 0.50
CA SER A 313 -37.04 -24.85 1.71
C SER A 313 -37.50 -25.92 2.68
N SER A 314 -37.77 -27.13 2.18
CA SER A 314 -38.11 -28.30 2.97
C SER A 314 -36.98 -28.83 3.86
N ASN A 315 -35.72 -28.48 3.56
CA ASN A 315 -34.54 -28.96 4.26
C ASN A 315 -33.85 -27.87 5.08
N ARG A 316 -34.47 -26.70 5.21
CA ARG A 316 -33.93 -25.57 5.99
C ARG A 316 -34.41 -25.70 7.41
N GLU A 317 -33.49 -25.75 8.34
CA GLU A 317 -33.80 -25.73 9.77
C GLU A 317 -33.73 -24.27 10.27
N ALA A 318 -34.77 -23.85 10.98
CA ALA A 318 -34.77 -22.55 11.62
C ALA A 318 -33.86 -22.58 12.86
N VAL A 319 -33.17 -21.49 13.12
CA VAL A 319 -32.41 -21.34 14.36
C VAL A 319 -33.40 -21.22 15.52
N LEU A 320 -33.28 -22.11 16.49
CA LEU A 320 -34.10 -22.08 17.69
C LEU A 320 -33.71 -20.89 18.57
N LEU A 321 -34.67 -20.05 18.90
CA LEU A 321 -34.45 -18.92 19.83
C LEU A 321 -34.39 -19.51 21.25
N GLY A 322 -33.22 -19.42 21.91
CA GLY A 322 -32.92 -20.14 23.16
C GLY A 322 -33.99 -20.03 24.21
N ASN A 323 -34.40 -18.85 24.64
CA ASN A 323 -35.40 -18.66 25.72
C ASN A 323 -36.81 -19.14 25.34
N GLN A 324 -37.23 -18.94 24.08
CA GLN A 324 -38.56 -19.44 23.65
C GLN A 324 -38.57 -20.95 23.52
N THR A 325 -37.48 -21.55 23.05
CA THR A 325 -37.32 -22.99 22.94
C THR A 325 -37.22 -23.62 24.32
N GLU A 326 -36.48 -23.04 25.23
CA GLU A 326 -36.39 -23.50 26.63
C GLU A 326 -37.76 -23.49 27.27
N GLY A 327 -38.51 -22.38 27.18
CA GLY A 327 -39.87 -22.29 27.70
C GLY A 327 -40.81 -23.32 27.08
N PHE A 328 -40.72 -23.59 25.77
CA PHE A 328 -41.50 -24.59 25.10
C PHE A 328 -41.15 -26.01 25.57
N LEU A 329 -39.86 -26.32 25.70
CA LEU A 329 -39.40 -27.62 26.22
C LEU A 329 -39.77 -27.83 27.68
N GLN A 330 -39.69 -26.79 28.51
CA GLN A 330 -40.18 -26.85 29.92
C GLN A 330 -41.69 -27.14 29.99
N ASN A 331 -42.50 -26.49 29.15
CA ASN A 331 -43.92 -26.76 29.08
C ASN A 331 -44.22 -28.20 28.64
N ILE A 332 -43.48 -28.73 27.65
CA ILE A 332 -43.60 -30.15 27.27
C ILE A 332 -43.23 -31.06 28.43
N LEU A 333 -42.17 -30.77 29.17
CA LEU A 333 -41.75 -31.57 30.34
C LEU A 333 -42.82 -31.59 31.40
N ILE A 334 -43.42 -30.43 31.73
CA ILE A 334 -44.52 -30.33 32.69
C ILE A 334 -45.73 -31.16 32.26
N LEU A 335 -46.08 -31.11 30.96
CA LEU A 335 -47.18 -31.90 30.41
C LEU A 335 -46.89 -33.39 30.51
N LEU A 336 -45.67 -33.82 30.17
CA LEU A 336 -45.25 -35.22 30.26
C LEU A 336 -45.24 -35.72 31.71
N GLU A 337 -44.80 -34.91 32.68
CA GLU A 337 -44.88 -35.24 34.12
C GLU A 337 -46.29 -35.31 34.59
N GLY A 338 -47.20 -34.44 34.16
CA GLY A 338 -48.63 -34.54 34.43
C GLY A 338 -49.24 -35.80 33.90
N MET A 339 -49.00 -36.13 32.64
CA MET A 339 -49.47 -37.37 32.02
C MET A 339 -48.92 -38.60 32.74
N ALA A 340 -47.64 -38.58 33.13
CA ALA A 340 -47.06 -39.72 33.90
C ALA A 340 -47.71 -39.90 35.26
N LYS A 341 -48.02 -38.79 35.96
CA LYS A 341 -48.80 -38.85 37.26
C LYS A 341 -50.22 -39.40 37.07
N ASP A 342 -50.91 -38.93 36.05
CA ASP A 342 -52.26 -39.37 35.71
C ASP A 342 -52.25 -40.83 35.34
N MET A 343 -51.29 -41.27 34.52
CA MET A 343 -51.14 -42.71 34.19
C MET A 343 -50.81 -43.59 35.41
N ALA A 344 -49.94 -43.09 36.31
CA ALA A 344 -49.61 -43.80 37.54
C ALA A 344 -50.79 -43.89 38.49
N SER A 345 -51.70 -42.93 38.46
CA SER A 345 -52.91 -42.92 39.28
C SER A 345 -54.13 -43.57 38.61
N ALA A 346 -54.01 -43.93 37.31
CA ALA A 346 -55.09 -44.53 36.55
C ALA A 346 -55.54 -45.86 37.17
N LYS A 347 -56.87 -46.00 37.25
CA LYS A 347 -57.56 -47.22 37.80
C LYS A 347 -58.46 -47.79 36.73
N THR A 348 -58.67 -49.10 36.82
CA THR A 348 -59.72 -49.76 36.01
C THR A 348 -61.10 -49.19 36.36
N ILE A 349 -62.09 -49.41 35.51
CA ILE A 349 -63.49 -49.04 35.78
C ILE A 349 -64.00 -49.65 37.14
N LYS A 350 -63.41 -50.70 37.66
CA LYS A 350 -63.67 -51.24 38.94
C LYS A 350 -62.81 -50.67 40.09
N GLY A 351 -62.03 -49.64 39.86
CA GLY A 351 -61.23 -48.95 40.87
C GLY A 351 -59.90 -49.64 41.24
N HIS A 352 -59.45 -50.62 40.48
CA HIS A 352 -58.17 -51.27 40.72
C HIS A 352 -57.03 -50.55 39.93
N PRO A 353 -55.82 -50.38 40.51
CA PRO A 353 -54.67 -49.88 39.79
C PRO A 353 -54.33 -50.75 38.58
N ILE A 354 -53.93 -50.15 37.48
CA ILE A 354 -53.45 -50.85 36.28
C ILE A 354 -51.97 -51.25 36.46
N PRO A 355 -51.71 -52.60 36.69
CA PRO A 355 -50.36 -53.00 37.12
C PRO A 355 -49.24 -52.73 36.14
N SER A 356 -49.57 -52.65 34.84
CA SER A 356 -48.61 -52.39 33.78
C SER A 356 -48.14 -50.91 33.71
N LEU A 357 -48.94 -49.99 34.27
CA LEU A 357 -48.62 -48.59 34.31
C LEU A 357 -47.73 -48.19 35.49
N ASN A 358 -47.98 -48.89 36.66
CA ASN A 358 -47.16 -48.60 37.85
C ASN A 358 -45.70 -49.07 37.76
N LYS A 359 -45.40 -50.09 36.94
CA LYS A 359 -44.01 -50.55 36.77
C LYS A 359 -43.18 -49.72 35.84
N ARG A 360 -43.79 -48.92 34.91
CA ARG A 360 -43.07 -48.03 33.97
C ARG A 360 -42.82 -46.61 34.52
N GLY A 361 -43.65 -46.18 35.47
CA GLY A 361 -43.47 -44.85 36.10
C GLY A 361 -42.42 -44.81 37.23
N MET A 362 -41.87 -45.97 37.66
CA MET A 362 -40.82 -46.01 38.68
C MET A 362 -39.39 -46.15 38.14
N GLN A 363 -39.21 -46.13 36.85
CA GLN A 363 -37.87 -46.20 36.19
C GLN A 363 -37.50 -44.95 35.35
N ALA A 364 -38.11 -43.82 35.64
CA ALA A 364 -37.71 -42.52 35.05
C ALA A 364 -37.07 -41.62 36.11
#